data_693d31caf8f37ae40e9d60aefb788341
#
_entry.id   693d31caf8f37ae40e9d60aefb788341
#
_cell.length_a   1.000
_cell.length_b   1.000
_cell.length_c   1.000
_cell.angle_alpha   90.00
_cell.angle_beta   90.00
_cell.angle_gamma   90.00
#
_symmetry.space_group_name_H-M   'P 1'
#
loop_
_entity.id
_entity.type
_entity.pdbx_description
1 polymer ?
#
loop_
_entity_poly.entity_id
_entity_poly.type
_entity_poly.pdbx_seq_one_letter_code
_entity_poly.pdbx_strand_id
1 'polypeptide(L)'
;MIDWTSWMDYGFMKMALAAILIITPLFGLMGTMIVNKKMAYFSDALGHSALTGIAVGVVCGIPDTNISMVIFAVVFALLLNKIGSRSTVSTDTIISVFSSCSVAIGLAILSKGGNFSKYSSLLVGDVLSITKKEIGYLVIIFIVTILFWITCFNWLNAICIHRALAKSKRIPVQLMDYVF
;
A
#
# COMPACT_ATOMS: atom_id res chain seq x y z
N MET A 1 1.54 17.64 38.66
CA MET A 1 1.45 16.24 38.17
C MET A 1 1.18 16.28 36.67
N ILE A 2 2.00 15.62 35.91
CA ILE A 2 1.73 15.49 34.45
C ILE A 2 0.67 14.40 34.32
N ASP A 3 -0.56 14.79 33.97
CA ASP A 3 -1.64 13.82 33.75
C ASP A 3 -1.38 13.10 32.43
N TRP A 4 -0.82 11.92 32.54
CA TRP A 4 -0.48 11.06 31.39
C TRP A 4 -1.70 10.62 30.56
N THR A 5 -2.91 10.89 31.05
CA THR A 5 -4.17 10.53 30.41
C THR A 5 -4.90 11.71 29.74
N SER A 6 -4.39 12.94 29.90
CA SER A 6 -5.03 14.15 29.35
C SER A 6 -5.16 14.13 27.81
N TRP A 7 -4.30 13.39 27.11
CA TRP A 7 -4.41 13.20 25.66
C TRP A 7 -5.68 12.42 25.25
N MET A 8 -6.25 11.58 26.14
CA MET A 8 -7.49 10.86 25.89
C MET A 8 -8.74 11.77 25.85
N ASP A 9 -8.64 13.00 26.31
CA ASP A 9 -9.77 13.93 26.28
C ASP A 9 -10.04 14.48 24.88
N TYR A 10 -9.04 14.39 24.00
CA TYR A 10 -9.15 14.85 22.63
C TYR A 10 -9.69 13.76 21.68
N GLY A 11 -10.83 14.04 21.01
CA GLY A 11 -11.48 13.08 20.11
C GLY A 11 -10.62 12.64 18.94
N PHE A 12 -9.81 13.55 18.36
CA PHE A 12 -8.90 13.21 17.27
C PHE A 12 -7.79 12.25 17.71
N MET A 13 -7.32 12.37 18.94
CA MET A 13 -6.28 11.50 19.48
C MET A 13 -6.78 10.05 19.66
N LYS A 14 -8.02 9.89 20.11
CA LYS A 14 -8.67 8.57 20.17
C LYS A 14 -8.79 7.92 18.80
N MET A 15 -9.14 8.70 17.78
CA MET A 15 -9.25 8.20 16.41
C MET A 15 -7.87 7.83 15.84
N ALA A 16 -6.85 8.64 16.07
CA ALA A 16 -5.48 8.35 15.68
C ALA A 16 -4.97 7.06 16.36
N LEU A 17 -5.21 6.90 17.65
CA LEU A 17 -4.85 5.68 18.38
C LEU A 17 -5.56 4.44 17.82
N ALA A 18 -6.88 4.53 17.58
CA ALA A 18 -7.66 3.44 17.01
C ALA A 18 -7.12 3.04 15.63
N ALA A 19 -6.80 4.02 14.78
CA ALA A 19 -6.20 3.78 13.47
C ALA A 19 -4.85 3.06 13.59
N ILE A 20 -3.96 3.52 14.47
CA ILE A 20 -2.65 2.89 14.69
C ILE A 20 -2.80 1.46 15.17
N LEU A 21 -3.71 1.19 16.12
CA LEU A 21 -3.96 -0.16 16.63
C LEU A 21 -4.47 -1.13 15.56
N ILE A 22 -5.19 -0.64 14.54
CA ILE A 22 -5.67 -1.45 13.41
C ILE A 22 -4.56 -1.63 12.36
N ILE A 23 -3.83 -0.56 12.03
CA ILE A 23 -2.82 -0.56 10.97
C ILE A 23 -1.58 -1.37 11.38
N THR A 24 -1.15 -1.29 12.65
CA THR A 24 0.07 -1.95 13.12
C THR A 24 0.05 -3.47 12.90
N PRO A 25 -0.96 -4.24 13.35
CA PRO A 25 -1.00 -5.68 13.09
C PRO A 25 -1.19 -6.00 11.60
N LEU A 26 -1.92 -5.16 10.85
CA LEU A 26 -2.08 -5.33 9.41
C LEU A 26 -0.74 -5.22 8.69
N PHE A 27 0.05 -4.20 8.97
CA PHE A 27 1.39 -4.05 8.39
C PHE A 27 2.36 -5.10 8.89
N GLY A 28 2.23 -5.58 10.13
CA GLY A 28 3.01 -6.71 10.64
C GLY A 28 2.77 -7.98 9.83
N LEU A 29 1.51 -8.32 9.55
CA LEU A 29 1.14 -9.47 8.75
C LEU A 29 1.61 -9.36 7.30
N MET A 30 1.35 -8.24 6.64
CA MET A 30 1.77 -8.00 5.26
C MET A 30 3.29 -7.92 5.15
N GLY A 31 3.95 -7.26 6.09
CA GLY A 31 5.40 -7.06 6.11
C GLY A 31 6.18 -8.37 6.13
N THR A 32 5.73 -9.37 6.87
CA THR A 32 6.38 -10.68 6.89
C THR A 32 6.43 -11.32 5.51
N MET A 33 5.36 -11.22 4.73
CA MET A 33 5.32 -11.76 3.36
C MET A 33 6.10 -10.91 2.37
N ILE A 34 6.06 -9.58 2.51
CA ILE A 34 6.86 -8.66 1.69
C ILE A 34 8.34 -9.00 1.81
N VAL A 35 8.83 -9.22 3.03
CA VAL A 35 10.21 -9.62 3.28
C VAL A 35 10.51 -11.00 2.70
N ASN A 36 9.65 -11.98 2.94
CA ASN A 36 9.81 -13.35 2.42
C ASN A 36 9.84 -13.40 0.88
N LYS A 37 9.09 -12.51 0.23
CA LYS A 37 9.09 -12.37 -1.25
C LYS A 37 10.25 -11.53 -1.77
N LYS A 38 11.13 -11.00 -0.90
CA LYS A 38 12.23 -10.10 -1.24
C LYS A 38 11.75 -8.83 -1.98
N MET A 39 10.69 -8.21 -1.46
CA MET A 39 10.04 -7.02 -2.01
C MET A 39 10.05 -5.89 -0.96
N ALA A 40 11.19 -5.67 -0.29
CA ALA A 40 11.27 -4.75 0.86
C ALA A 40 10.82 -3.32 0.52
N TYR A 41 11.11 -2.84 -0.68
CA TYR A 41 10.74 -1.49 -1.14
C TYR A 41 9.30 -1.38 -1.68
N PHE A 42 8.51 -2.45 -1.68
CA PHE A 42 7.17 -2.45 -2.29
C PHE A 42 6.20 -1.49 -1.60
N SER A 43 6.20 -1.47 -0.27
CA SER A 43 5.33 -0.56 0.51
C SER A 43 5.66 0.91 0.25
N ASP A 44 6.95 1.23 0.19
CA ASP A 44 7.43 2.58 -0.11
C ASP A 44 7.04 3.00 -1.54
N ALA A 45 7.24 2.11 -2.51
CA ALA A 45 6.86 2.35 -3.89
C ALA A 45 5.35 2.58 -4.05
N LEU A 46 4.50 1.83 -3.34
CA LEU A 46 3.05 2.06 -3.35
C LEU A 46 2.68 3.42 -2.74
N GLY A 47 3.29 3.78 -1.61
CA GLY A 47 3.08 5.09 -0.99
C GLY A 47 3.42 6.23 -1.94
N HIS A 48 4.57 6.16 -2.57
CA HIS A 48 4.99 7.18 -3.55
C HIS A 48 4.16 7.16 -4.83
N SER A 49 3.74 6.00 -5.31
CA SER A 49 2.87 5.89 -6.50
C SER A 49 1.49 6.50 -6.27
N ALA A 50 1.02 6.53 -5.03
CA ALA A 50 -0.24 7.16 -4.67
C ALA A 50 -0.28 8.64 -5.07
N LEU A 51 0.83 9.38 -4.91
CA LEU A 51 0.94 10.77 -5.36
C LEU A 51 0.73 10.89 -6.87
N THR A 52 1.33 9.97 -7.63
CA THR A 52 1.14 9.94 -9.09
C THR A 52 -0.30 9.62 -9.46
N GLY A 53 -0.94 8.73 -8.70
CA GLY A 53 -2.35 8.44 -8.83
C GLY A 53 -3.23 9.68 -8.65
N ILE A 54 -2.92 10.52 -7.66
CA ILE A 54 -3.58 11.81 -7.46
C ILE A 54 -3.34 12.74 -8.65
N ALA A 55 -2.08 12.86 -9.09
CA ALA A 55 -1.71 13.71 -10.20
C ALA A 55 -2.46 13.34 -11.48
N VAL A 56 -2.52 12.06 -11.80
CA VAL A 56 -3.27 11.52 -12.95
C VAL A 56 -4.77 11.79 -12.77
N GLY A 57 -5.31 11.55 -11.58
CA GLY A 57 -6.72 11.83 -11.28
C GLY A 57 -7.12 13.28 -11.50
N VAL A 58 -6.28 14.20 -11.06
CA VAL A 58 -6.48 15.66 -11.26
C VAL A 58 -6.52 15.99 -12.76
N VAL A 59 -5.61 15.44 -13.55
CA VAL A 59 -5.57 15.66 -15.01
C VAL A 59 -6.78 15.02 -15.70
N CYS A 60 -7.20 13.84 -15.25
CA CYS A 60 -8.37 13.14 -15.79
C CYS A 60 -9.72 13.73 -15.31
N GLY A 61 -9.69 14.70 -14.40
CA GLY A 61 -10.91 15.30 -13.85
C GLY A 61 -11.70 14.39 -12.91
N ILE A 62 -11.04 13.41 -12.27
CA ILE A 62 -11.68 12.52 -11.30
C ILE A 62 -11.93 13.31 -10.01
N PRO A 63 -13.18 13.44 -9.55
CA PRO A 63 -13.49 14.30 -8.40
C PRO A 63 -13.00 13.70 -7.07
N ASP A 64 -12.91 12.37 -6.98
CA ASP A 64 -12.48 11.69 -5.77
C ASP A 64 -11.02 11.24 -5.85
N THR A 65 -10.18 11.92 -5.09
CA THR A 65 -8.74 11.68 -5.01
C THR A 65 -8.42 10.26 -4.50
N ASN A 66 -9.22 9.72 -3.57
CA ASN A 66 -8.98 8.40 -2.99
C ASN A 66 -9.21 7.30 -4.02
N ILE A 67 -10.25 7.44 -4.86
CA ILE A 67 -10.53 6.48 -5.93
C ILE A 67 -9.37 6.48 -6.94
N SER A 68 -8.89 7.66 -7.33
CA SER A 68 -7.76 7.78 -8.25
C SER A 68 -6.49 7.13 -7.70
N MET A 69 -6.18 7.34 -6.41
CA MET A 69 -5.05 6.70 -5.74
C MET A 69 -5.15 5.16 -5.80
N VAL A 70 -6.31 4.61 -5.44
CA VAL A 70 -6.51 3.15 -5.39
C VAL A 70 -6.41 2.54 -6.78
N ILE A 71 -7.06 3.13 -7.78
CA ILE A 71 -6.99 2.63 -9.17
C ILE A 71 -5.54 2.63 -9.65
N PHE A 72 -4.83 3.74 -9.44
CA PHE A 72 -3.43 3.83 -9.88
C PHE A 72 -2.55 2.82 -9.13
N ALA A 73 -2.72 2.65 -7.81
CA ALA A 73 -1.95 1.69 -7.03
C ALA A 73 -2.16 0.25 -7.52
N VAL A 74 -3.40 -0.13 -7.85
CA VAL A 74 -3.69 -1.45 -8.41
C VAL A 74 -3.03 -1.64 -9.78
N VAL A 75 -3.17 -0.67 -10.68
CA VAL A 75 -2.53 -0.72 -12.01
C VAL A 75 -1.01 -0.80 -11.88
N PHE A 76 -0.44 0.00 -10.98
CA PHE A 76 1.00 0.02 -10.72
C PHE A 76 1.50 -1.32 -10.17
N ALA A 77 0.80 -1.91 -9.21
CA ALA A 77 1.15 -3.22 -8.64
C ALA A 77 1.09 -4.33 -9.71
N LEU A 78 0.04 -4.35 -10.53
CA LEU A 78 -0.08 -5.31 -11.64
C LEU A 78 1.05 -5.15 -12.66
N LEU A 79 1.43 -3.92 -12.97
CA LEU A 79 2.52 -3.62 -13.90
C LEU A 79 3.86 -4.09 -13.33
N LEU A 80 4.15 -3.80 -12.06
CA LEU A 80 5.35 -4.27 -11.36
C LEU A 80 5.43 -5.79 -11.36
N ASN A 81 4.34 -6.48 -11.03
CA ASN A 81 4.29 -7.94 -11.02
C ASN A 81 4.56 -8.53 -12.42
N LYS A 82 3.94 -7.97 -13.46
CA LYS A 82 4.13 -8.40 -14.84
C LYS A 82 5.58 -8.22 -15.32
N ILE A 83 6.21 -7.11 -14.98
CA ILE A 83 7.61 -6.84 -15.36
C ILE A 83 8.55 -7.70 -14.53
N GLY A 84 8.35 -7.78 -13.22
CA GLY A 84 9.15 -8.59 -12.32
C GLY A 84 9.17 -10.07 -12.69
N SER A 85 8.03 -10.61 -13.15
CA SER A 85 7.92 -12.03 -13.55
C SER A 85 8.71 -12.38 -14.82
N ARG A 86 9.06 -11.41 -15.64
CA ARG A 86 9.78 -11.58 -16.92
C ARG A 86 11.22 -11.10 -16.88
N SER A 87 11.62 -10.44 -15.82
CA SER A 87 12.97 -9.84 -15.70
C SER A 87 13.92 -10.78 -14.96
N THR A 88 15.19 -10.70 -15.33
CA THR A 88 16.32 -11.33 -14.62
C THR A 88 16.88 -10.42 -13.52
N VAL A 89 16.44 -9.17 -13.48
CA VAL A 89 16.84 -8.16 -12.50
C VAL A 89 16.10 -8.40 -11.17
N SER A 90 16.73 -8.03 -10.06
CA SER A 90 16.09 -8.19 -8.74
C SER A 90 14.78 -7.40 -8.66
N THR A 91 13.79 -7.97 -7.98
CA THR A 91 12.47 -7.34 -7.81
C THR A 91 12.59 -5.97 -7.15
N ASP A 92 13.46 -5.83 -6.15
CA ASP A 92 13.69 -4.55 -5.46
C ASP A 92 14.23 -3.46 -6.38
N THR A 93 15.13 -3.82 -7.32
CA THR A 93 15.65 -2.86 -8.31
C THR A 93 14.54 -2.36 -9.24
N ILE A 94 13.69 -3.27 -9.71
CA ILE A 94 12.54 -2.91 -10.57
C ILE A 94 11.61 -1.96 -9.81
N ILE A 95 11.26 -2.32 -8.58
CA ILE A 95 10.39 -1.51 -7.73
C ILE A 95 10.97 -0.11 -7.53
N SER A 96 12.25 -0.01 -7.19
CA SER A 96 12.92 1.28 -6.93
C SER A 96 12.94 2.18 -8.16
N VAL A 97 13.27 1.65 -9.34
CA VAL A 97 13.29 2.43 -10.59
C VAL A 97 11.89 2.92 -10.95
N PHE A 98 10.90 2.04 -10.91
CA PHE A 98 9.52 2.42 -11.24
C PHE A 98 8.92 3.39 -10.23
N SER A 99 9.23 3.23 -8.93
CA SER A 99 8.82 4.16 -7.88
C SER A 99 9.37 5.56 -8.12
N SER A 100 10.69 5.66 -8.36
CA SER A 100 11.34 6.96 -8.63
C SER A 100 10.78 7.63 -9.88
N CYS A 101 10.55 6.87 -10.94
CA CYS A 101 9.93 7.35 -12.16
C CYS A 101 8.50 7.85 -11.91
N SER A 102 7.72 7.08 -11.16
CA SER A 102 6.34 7.42 -10.79
C SER A 102 6.32 8.75 -10.03
N VAL A 103 7.12 8.88 -8.97
CA VAL A 103 7.21 10.12 -8.18
C VAL A 103 7.56 11.32 -9.05
N ALA A 104 8.58 11.18 -9.91
CA ALA A 104 9.03 12.28 -10.78
C ALA A 104 7.89 12.75 -11.71
N ILE A 105 7.14 11.81 -12.31
CA ILE A 105 5.99 12.11 -13.15
C ILE A 105 4.88 12.79 -12.35
N GLY A 106 4.54 12.24 -11.17
CA GLY A 106 3.52 12.82 -10.30
C GLY A 106 3.83 14.27 -9.89
N LEU A 107 5.08 14.50 -9.46
CA LEU A 107 5.55 15.83 -9.08
C LEU A 107 5.52 16.80 -10.26
N ALA A 108 5.97 16.38 -11.44
CA ALA A 108 5.97 17.21 -12.64
C ALA A 108 4.54 17.64 -13.03
N ILE A 109 3.59 16.73 -12.99
CA ILE A 109 2.17 17.00 -13.28
C ILE A 109 1.59 17.98 -12.27
N LEU A 110 1.75 17.71 -10.98
CA LEU A 110 1.20 18.56 -9.91
C LEU A 110 1.83 19.96 -9.88
N SER A 111 3.14 20.05 -10.16
CA SER A 111 3.86 21.32 -10.24
C SER A 111 3.35 22.19 -11.39
N LYS A 112 3.16 21.59 -12.57
CA LYS A 112 2.65 22.31 -13.75
C LYS A 112 1.19 22.78 -13.55
N GLY A 113 0.39 21.98 -12.82
CA GLY A 113 -1.01 22.32 -12.53
C GLY A 113 -1.21 23.31 -11.37
N GLY A 114 -0.14 23.76 -10.69
CA GLY A 114 -0.23 24.64 -9.51
C GLY A 114 -0.86 23.97 -8.26
N ASN A 115 -1.12 22.68 -8.30
CA ASN A 115 -1.82 21.96 -7.25
C ASN A 115 -0.87 21.29 -6.23
N PHE A 116 0.45 21.47 -6.39
CA PHE A 116 1.45 20.80 -5.54
C PHE A 116 1.23 21.06 -4.05
N SER A 117 1.05 22.32 -3.66
CA SER A 117 0.86 22.71 -2.25
C SER A 117 -0.38 22.05 -1.62
N LYS A 118 -1.43 21.84 -2.41
CA LYS A 118 -2.67 21.20 -1.94
C LYS A 118 -2.48 19.73 -1.61
N TYR A 119 -1.63 19.03 -2.35
CA TYR A 119 -1.45 17.59 -2.23
C TYR A 119 -0.12 17.17 -1.58
N SER A 120 0.76 18.14 -1.28
CA SER A 120 2.06 17.87 -0.64
C SER A 120 1.91 17.25 0.76
N SER A 121 0.86 17.57 1.50
CA SER A 121 0.56 16.98 2.79
C SER A 121 0.31 15.46 2.71
N LEU A 122 -0.17 14.96 1.57
CA LEU A 122 -0.40 13.53 1.37
C LEU A 122 0.90 12.71 1.21
N LEU A 123 2.02 13.36 0.88
CA LEU A 123 3.34 12.72 0.86
C LEU A 123 3.83 12.37 2.27
N VAL A 124 3.52 13.21 3.23
CA VAL A 124 3.94 13.04 4.63
C VAL A 124 2.90 12.23 5.41
N GLY A 125 1.63 12.34 5.00
CA GLY A 125 0.49 11.79 5.73
C GLY A 125 0.11 12.65 6.94
N ASP A 126 -1.11 12.50 7.40
CA ASP A 126 -1.62 13.18 8.59
C ASP A 126 -2.52 12.23 9.39
N VAL A 127 -1.93 11.63 10.41
CA VAL A 127 -2.64 10.69 11.31
C VAL A 127 -3.68 11.41 12.18
N LEU A 128 -3.52 12.72 12.38
CA LEU A 128 -4.39 13.49 13.28
C LEU A 128 -5.69 13.93 12.60
N SER A 129 -5.73 13.94 11.27
CA SER A 129 -6.92 14.33 10.51
C SER A 129 -7.88 13.17 10.20
N ILE A 130 -7.63 11.98 10.73
CA ILE A 130 -8.42 10.78 10.45
C ILE A 130 -9.88 10.94 10.86
N THR A 131 -10.79 10.68 9.93
CA THR A 131 -12.22 10.72 10.11
C THR A 131 -12.81 9.37 10.55
N LYS A 132 -14.01 9.40 11.15
CA LYS A 132 -14.73 8.16 11.51
C LYS A 132 -15.02 7.25 10.30
N LYS A 133 -15.24 7.84 9.13
CA LYS A 133 -15.47 7.08 7.88
C LYS A 133 -14.21 6.32 7.46
N GLU A 134 -13.04 6.93 7.57
CA GLU A 134 -11.76 6.31 7.24
C GLU A 134 -11.42 5.17 8.19
N ILE A 135 -11.74 5.31 9.49
CA ILE A 135 -11.61 4.19 10.44
C ILE A 135 -12.53 3.03 10.03
N GLY A 136 -13.76 3.31 9.58
CA GLY A 136 -14.65 2.28 9.06
C GLY A 136 -14.05 1.52 7.87
N TYR A 137 -13.44 2.22 6.92
CA TYR A 137 -12.73 1.59 5.80
C TYR A 137 -11.53 0.78 6.26
N LEU A 138 -10.76 1.26 7.23
CA LEU A 138 -9.62 0.53 7.81
C LEU A 138 -10.06 -0.77 8.46
N VAL A 139 -11.16 -0.76 9.21
CA VAL A 139 -11.72 -1.98 9.82
C VAL A 139 -12.13 -3.00 8.76
N ILE A 140 -12.79 -2.57 7.69
CA ILE A 140 -13.18 -3.45 6.59
C ILE A 140 -11.94 -4.07 5.93
N ILE A 141 -10.94 -3.24 5.61
CA ILE A 141 -9.68 -3.71 5.03
C ILE A 141 -8.98 -4.70 5.97
N PHE A 142 -8.97 -4.41 7.27
CA PHE A 142 -8.37 -5.28 8.27
C PHE A 142 -9.04 -6.66 8.29
N ILE A 143 -10.38 -6.70 8.32
CA ILE A 143 -11.13 -7.96 8.30
C ILE A 143 -10.87 -8.75 7.02
N VAL A 144 -10.92 -8.09 5.86
CA VAL A 144 -10.65 -8.72 4.56
C VAL A 144 -9.23 -9.28 4.52
N THR A 145 -8.25 -8.52 5.02
CA THR A 145 -6.85 -8.95 5.06
C THR A 145 -6.65 -10.15 5.98
N ILE A 146 -7.29 -10.17 7.16
CA ILE A 146 -7.22 -11.33 8.07
C ILE A 146 -7.85 -12.56 7.43
N LEU A 147 -9.02 -12.45 6.80
CA LEU A 147 -9.67 -13.56 6.12
C LEU A 147 -8.79 -14.10 4.99
N PHE A 148 -8.23 -13.21 4.18
CA PHE A 148 -7.26 -13.58 3.15
C PHE A 148 -6.04 -14.29 3.74
N TRP A 149 -5.52 -13.77 4.85
CA TRP A 149 -4.36 -14.36 5.52
C TRP A 149 -4.62 -15.78 6.01
N ILE A 150 -5.74 -16.00 6.71
CA ILE A 150 -6.11 -17.32 7.22
C ILE A 150 -6.26 -18.34 6.08
N THR A 151 -6.86 -17.92 4.97
CA THR A 151 -7.11 -18.83 3.82
C THR A 151 -5.86 -19.08 2.97
N CYS A 152 -5.04 -18.06 2.73
CA CYS A 152 -3.94 -18.11 1.77
C CYS A 152 -2.55 -18.27 2.40
N PHE A 153 -2.42 -18.14 3.73
CA PHE A 153 -1.13 -18.16 4.43
C PHE A 153 -0.26 -19.37 4.10
N ASN A 154 -0.85 -20.58 4.17
CA ASN A 154 -0.11 -21.80 3.90
C ASN A 154 0.38 -21.90 2.45
N TRP A 155 -0.42 -21.39 1.51
CA TRP A 155 -0.05 -21.38 0.09
C TRP A 155 1.05 -20.36 -0.19
N LEU A 156 0.94 -19.19 0.39
CA LEU A 156 1.95 -18.12 0.26
C LEU A 156 3.29 -18.57 0.85
N ASN A 157 3.29 -19.16 2.05
CA ASN A 157 4.50 -19.70 2.65
C ASN A 157 5.13 -20.82 1.81
N ALA A 158 4.34 -21.76 1.31
CA ALA A 158 4.84 -22.82 0.46
C ALA A 158 5.51 -22.27 -0.82
N ILE A 159 4.95 -21.20 -1.41
CA ILE A 159 5.52 -20.53 -2.59
C ILE A 159 6.84 -19.83 -2.23
N CYS A 160 6.91 -19.17 -1.07
CA CYS A 160 8.12 -18.47 -0.64
C CYS A 160 9.28 -19.43 -0.32
N ILE A 161 9.00 -20.58 0.28
CA ILE A 161 10.03 -21.55 0.65
C ILE A 161 10.55 -22.29 -0.58
N HIS A 162 9.66 -22.83 -1.42
CA HIS A 162 10.08 -23.60 -2.60
C HIS A 162 9.05 -23.58 -3.71
N ARG A 163 9.22 -22.67 -4.66
CA ARG A 163 8.27 -22.41 -5.76
C ARG A 163 7.99 -23.65 -6.65
N ALA A 164 9.01 -24.49 -6.88
CA ALA A 164 8.85 -25.71 -7.67
C ALA A 164 7.99 -26.76 -6.94
N LEU A 165 8.18 -26.92 -5.62
CA LEU A 165 7.37 -27.79 -4.78
C LEU A 165 5.91 -27.30 -4.67
N ALA A 166 5.70 -26.00 -4.59
CA ALA A 166 4.35 -25.43 -4.59
C ALA A 166 3.60 -25.74 -5.90
N LYS A 167 4.29 -25.67 -7.06
CA LYS A 167 3.72 -26.05 -8.36
C LYS A 167 3.37 -27.55 -8.40
N SER A 168 4.22 -28.45 -7.87
CA SER A 168 3.95 -29.89 -7.86
C SER A 168 2.74 -30.25 -7.00
N LYS A 169 2.46 -29.46 -5.94
CA LYS A 169 1.26 -29.58 -5.10
C LYS A 169 0.01 -28.93 -5.70
N ARG A 170 0.03 -28.57 -6.99
CA ARG A 170 -1.07 -27.90 -7.73
C ARG A 170 -1.53 -26.58 -7.12
N ILE A 171 -0.67 -25.89 -6.36
CA ILE A 171 -0.98 -24.55 -5.85
C ILE A 171 -0.95 -23.59 -7.05
N PRO A 172 -1.96 -22.72 -7.23
CA PRO A 172 -2.02 -21.77 -8.34
C PRO A 172 -1.04 -20.61 -8.09
N VAL A 173 0.27 -20.88 -8.28
CA VAL A 173 1.36 -19.94 -7.97
C VAL A 173 1.17 -18.59 -8.68
N GLN A 174 0.78 -18.62 -9.96
CA GLN A 174 0.57 -17.39 -10.73
C GLN A 174 -0.56 -16.55 -10.15
N LEU A 175 -1.68 -17.18 -9.79
CA LEU A 175 -2.82 -16.48 -9.20
C LEU A 175 -2.43 -15.87 -7.86
N MET A 176 -1.70 -16.61 -7.02
CA MET A 176 -1.22 -16.11 -5.73
C MET A 176 -0.22 -14.95 -5.86
N ASP A 177 0.58 -14.92 -6.91
CA ASP A 177 1.49 -13.80 -7.19
C ASP A 177 0.75 -12.54 -7.69
N TYR A 178 -0.44 -12.67 -8.26
CA TYR A 178 -1.26 -11.54 -8.67
C TYR A 178 -2.19 -11.03 -7.56
N VAL A 179 -2.64 -11.92 -6.69
CA VAL A 179 -3.57 -11.57 -5.60
C VAL A 179 -2.85 -10.95 -4.41
N PHE A 180 -1.62 -11.36 -4.16
CA PHE A 180 -0.78 -10.76 -3.13
C PHE A 180 -0.11 -9.50 -3.63
#